data_547d0e6bb7309780b300652a6d890535
#
_entry.id   547d0e6bb7309780b300652a6d890535
#
_cell.length_a   1.000
_cell.length_b   1.000
_cell.length_c   1.000
_cell.angle_alpha   90.00
_cell.angle_beta   90.00
_cell.angle_gamma   90.00
#
_symmetry.space_group_name_H-M   'P 1'
#
loop_
_entity.id
_entity.type
_entity.pdbx_description
1 polymer ?
#
loop_
_entity_poly.entity_id
_entity_poly.type
_entity_poly.pdbx_seq_one_letter_code
_entity_poly.pdbx_strand_id
1 'polypeptide(L)'
;MIYVDGSALCRFLPGVRYFDEFNDFAVPRIQELATTQLGFTELRQAAELYPREQKAKAFDVVEMVRGSIPVIRFSEHNVSVSTHAVAVLKPFAALHLGAAVAHPEIHAILTYDAELARASSLYELQVLSPGLAPGWHNVTGA
;
A
#
# COMPACT_ATOMS: atom_id res chain seq x y z
N MET A 1 -5.41 -6.21 11.38
CA MET A 1 -5.20 -5.00 10.57
C MET A 1 -4.64 -5.35 9.19
N ILE A 2 -4.91 -4.49 8.24
CA ILE A 2 -4.45 -4.64 6.85
C ILE A 2 -3.51 -3.47 6.56
N TYR A 3 -2.29 -3.78 6.17
CA TYR A 3 -1.33 -2.75 5.76
C TYR A 3 -1.59 -2.33 4.31
N VAL A 4 -1.56 -1.03 4.03
CA VAL A 4 -1.78 -0.47 2.69
C VAL A 4 -0.49 0.23 2.24
N ASP A 5 0.11 -0.25 1.16
CA ASP A 5 1.29 0.39 0.59
C ASP A 5 0.94 1.58 -0.31
N GLY A 6 1.94 2.27 -0.83
CA GLY A 6 1.73 3.43 -1.70
C GLY A 6 0.99 3.10 -2.98
N SER A 7 1.24 1.94 -3.58
CA SER A 7 0.57 1.53 -4.81
C SER A 7 -0.93 1.34 -4.61
N ALA A 8 -1.34 0.85 -3.44
CA ALA A 8 -2.73 0.68 -3.10
C ALA A 8 -3.38 2.00 -2.64
N LEU A 9 -2.69 2.81 -1.82
CA LEU A 9 -3.22 4.11 -1.40
C LEU A 9 -3.58 4.99 -2.60
N CYS A 10 -2.79 4.94 -3.66
CA CYS A 10 -3.05 5.71 -4.87
C CYS A 10 -4.37 5.32 -5.56
N ARG A 11 -4.95 4.16 -5.22
CA ARG A 11 -6.25 3.74 -5.76
C ARG A 11 -7.43 4.50 -5.17
N PHE A 12 -7.22 5.27 -4.11
CA PHE A 12 -8.22 6.23 -3.65
C PHE A 12 -8.35 7.44 -4.57
N LEU A 13 -7.35 7.73 -5.39
CA LEU A 13 -7.36 8.88 -6.28
C LEU A 13 -8.28 8.65 -7.48
N PRO A 14 -9.00 9.70 -7.94
CA PRO A 14 -9.97 9.55 -9.02
C PRO A 14 -9.33 9.16 -10.35
N GLY A 15 -10.01 8.30 -11.10
CA GLY A 15 -9.60 7.93 -12.46
C GLY A 15 -8.48 6.91 -12.57
N VAL A 16 -7.98 6.37 -11.46
CA VAL A 16 -6.93 5.36 -11.49
C VAL A 16 -7.50 3.98 -11.84
N ARG A 17 -6.64 3.11 -12.34
CA ARG A 17 -7.00 1.71 -12.62
C ARG A 17 -7.40 1.02 -11.32
N TYR A 18 -8.44 0.17 -11.39
CA TYR A 18 -9.01 -0.56 -10.25
C TYR A 18 -9.62 0.34 -9.16
N PHE A 19 -9.94 1.59 -9.48
CA PHE A 19 -10.55 2.52 -8.53
C PHE A 19 -11.81 1.95 -7.88
N ASP A 20 -12.74 1.46 -8.69
CA ASP A 20 -14.02 0.96 -8.16
C ASP A 20 -13.82 -0.28 -7.30
N GLU A 21 -13.09 -1.26 -7.79
CA GLU A 21 -12.84 -2.52 -7.06
C GLU A 21 -12.10 -2.25 -5.75
N PHE A 22 -11.10 -1.39 -5.79
CA PHE A 22 -10.34 -1.03 -4.59
C PHE A 22 -11.21 -0.31 -3.57
N ASN A 23 -11.96 0.71 -3.99
CA ASN A 23 -12.79 1.48 -3.06
C ASN A 23 -13.95 0.66 -2.51
N ASP A 24 -14.57 -0.20 -3.31
CA ASP A 24 -15.63 -1.12 -2.84
C ASP A 24 -15.10 -2.04 -1.73
N PHE A 25 -13.85 -2.44 -1.79
CA PHE A 25 -13.21 -3.24 -0.75
C PHE A 25 -12.76 -2.40 0.44
N ALA A 26 -12.04 -1.31 0.19
CA ALA A 26 -11.30 -0.56 1.21
C ALA A 26 -12.19 0.35 2.06
N VAL A 27 -13.16 1.05 1.45
CA VAL A 27 -13.98 2.02 2.17
C VAL A 27 -14.78 1.41 3.32
N PRO A 28 -15.48 0.27 3.14
CA PRO A 28 -16.17 -0.37 4.26
C PRO A 28 -15.22 -0.87 5.37
N ARG A 29 -13.93 -1.03 5.06
CA ARG A 29 -12.91 -1.55 5.98
C ARG A 29 -11.93 -0.50 6.44
N ILE A 30 -12.23 0.77 6.25
CA ILE A 30 -11.29 1.87 6.47
C ILE A 30 -10.66 1.83 7.87
N GLN A 31 -11.39 1.39 8.87
CA GLN A 31 -10.92 1.31 10.25
C GLN A 31 -9.96 0.15 10.50
N GLU A 32 -9.91 -0.83 9.59
CA GLU A 32 -8.99 -1.96 9.66
C GLU A 32 -7.68 -1.70 8.92
N LEU A 33 -7.59 -0.58 8.20
CA LEU A 33 -6.44 -0.25 7.37
C LEU A 33 -5.39 0.52 8.18
N ALA A 34 -4.14 0.35 7.82
CA ALA A 34 -3.03 1.12 8.38
C ALA A 34 -1.94 1.31 7.31
N THR A 35 -1.18 2.38 7.43
CA THR A 35 -0.04 2.64 6.54
C THR A 35 1.08 3.34 7.32
N THR A 36 2.14 3.73 6.63
CA THR A 36 3.24 4.52 7.19
C THR A 36 3.27 5.91 6.57
N GLN A 37 4.11 6.80 7.11
CA GLN A 37 4.36 8.11 6.49
C GLN A 37 4.89 7.97 5.06
N LEU A 38 5.63 6.90 4.77
CA LEU A 38 6.07 6.63 3.41
C LEU A 38 4.87 6.43 2.47
N GLY A 39 3.87 5.67 2.89
CA GLY A 39 2.64 5.47 2.11
C GLY A 39 1.95 6.81 1.79
N PHE A 40 1.81 7.68 2.77
CA PHE A 40 1.21 9.00 2.56
C PHE A 40 2.05 9.89 1.65
N THR A 41 3.38 9.80 1.76
CA THR A 41 4.28 10.55 0.88
C THR A 41 4.11 10.10 -0.59
N GLU A 42 4.00 8.81 -0.81
CA GLU A 42 3.74 8.26 -2.15
C GLU A 42 2.37 8.69 -2.69
N LEU A 43 1.35 8.67 -1.84
CA LEU A 43 0.00 9.14 -2.20
C LEU A 43 0.02 10.62 -2.59
N ARG A 44 0.70 11.46 -1.81
CA ARG A 44 0.83 12.88 -2.11
C ARG A 44 1.56 13.12 -3.40
N GLN A 45 2.65 12.38 -3.64
CA GLN A 45 3.39 12.48 -4.90
C GLN A 45 2.50 12.15 -6.10
N ALA A 46 1.68 11.11 -6.00
CA ALA A 46 0.74 10.76 -7.06
C ALA A 46 -0.28 11.88 -7.32
N ALA A 47 -0.79 12.52 -6.26
CA ALA A 47 -1.72 13.64 -6.39
C ALA A 47 -1.07 14.85 -7.07
N GLU A 48 0.21 15.12 -6.81
CA GLU A 48 0.97 16.20 -7.45
C GLU A 48 1.08 16.04 -8.98
N LEU A 49 0.98 14.81 -9.48
CA LEU A 49 1.08 14.52 -10.91
C LEU A 49 -0.24 14.73 -11.66
N TYR A 50 -1.32 15.04 -10.96
CA TYR A 50 -2.61 15.31 -11.60
C TYR A 50 -2.57 16.62 -12.41
N PRO A 51 -3.35 16.70 -13.50
CA PRO A 51 -3.53 17.96 -14.22
C PRO A 51 -4.03 19.07 -13.30
N ARG A 52 -3.67 20.29 -13.59
CA ARG A 52 -3.97 21.46 -12.76
C ARG A 52 -5.46 21.55 -12.37
N GLU A 53 -6.36 21.26 -13.31
CA GLU A 53 -7.81 21.37 -13.09
C GLU A 53 -8.33 20.29 -12.12
N GLN A 54 -7.60 19.20 -11.94
CA GLN A 54 -8.01 18.08 -11.10
C GLN A 54 -7.20 17.98 -9.80
N LYS A 55 -6.16 18.82 -9.67
CA LYS A 55 -5.21 18.70 -8.54
C LYS A 55 -5.86 18.98 -7.20
N ALA A 56 -6.75 19.99 -7.13
CA ALA A 56 -7.44 20.30 -5.88
C ALA A 56 -8.28 19.11 -5.39
N LYS A 57 -8.98 18.43 -6.30
CA LYS A 57 -9.80 17.25 -5.97
C LYS A 57 -8.89 16.09 -5.50
N ALA A 58 -7.76 15.89 -6.16
CA ALA A 58 -6.80 14.87 -5.75
C ALA A 58 -6.26 15.15 -4.34
N PHE A 59 -5.92 16.38 -4.02
CA PHE A 59 -5.46 16.75 -2.68
C PHE A 59 -6.54 16.61 -1.62
N ASP A 60 -7.80 16.86 -1.95
CA ASP A 60 -8.92 16.61 -1.03
C ASP A 60 -8.99 15.14 -0.66
N VAL A 61 -8.76 14.24 -1.61
CA VAL A 61 -8.69 12.80 -1.36
C VAL A 61 -7.53 12.47 -0.43
N VAL A 62 -6.34 13.05 -0.66
CA VAL A 62 -5.17 12.85 0.21
C VAL A 62 -5.50 13.22 1.66
N GLU A 63 -6.12 14.37 1.88
CA GLU A 63 -6.47 14.83 3.23
C GLU A 63 -7.52 13.92 3.88
N MET A 64 -8.52 13.47 3.12
CA MET A 64 -9.53 12.53 3.61
C MET A 64 -8.88 11.21 4.04
N VAL A 65 -7.99 10.66 3.24
CA VAL A 65 -7.30 9.40 3.55
C VAL A 65 -6.42 9.56 4.78
N ARG A 66 -5.67 10.66 4.88
CA ARG A 66 -4.83 10.94 6.06
C ARG A 66 -5.64 11.05 7.35
N GLY A 67 -6.85 11.58 7.27
CA GLY A 67 -7.74 11.67 8.42
C GLY A 67 -8.42 10.36 8.79
N SER A 68 -8.39 9.36 7.92
CA SER A 68 -9.16 8.11 8.07
C SER A 68 -8.31 6.89 8.41
N ILE A 69 -7.04 6.86 7.98
CA ILE A 69 -6.17 5.69 8.12
C ILE A 69 -5.05 5.98 9.12
N PRO A 70 -4.91 5.19 10.18
CA PRO A 70 -3.85 5.39 11.16
C PRO A 70 -2.46 5.13 10.59
N VAL A 71 -1.48 5.84 11.14
CA VAL A 71 -0.07 5.75 10.75
C VAL A 71 0.67 4.83 11.72
N ILE A 72 1.36 3.84 11.17
CA ILE A 72 2.29 3.01 11.91
C ILE A 72 3.66 3.67 11.84
N ARG A 73 4.32 3.79 13.00
CA ARG A 73 5.67 4.32 13.07
C ARG A 73 6.69 3.24 12.75
N PHE A 74 7.76 3.61 12.07
CA PHE A 74 8.90 2.71 11.88
C PHE A 74 9.60 2.46 13.22
N SER A 75 10.00 1.21 13.44
CA SER A 75 10.76 0.75 14.61
C SER A 75 12.08 0.14 14.15
N GLU A 76 12.97 -0.15 15.10
CA GLU A 76 14.22 -0.85 14.78
C GLU A 76 13.96 -2.21 14.11
N HIS A 77 12.92 -2.91 14.55
CA HIS A 77 12.56 -4.18 13.95
C HIS A 77 12.06 -4.02 12.50
N ASN A 78 11.25 -2.98 12.22
CA ASN A 78 10.85 -2.64 10.85
C ASN A 78 12.07 -2.44 9.96
N VAL A 79 13.01 -1.63 10.43
CA VAL A 79 14.24 -1.32 9.67
C VAL A 79 15.08 -2.58 9.46
N SER A 80 15.19 -3.44 10.47
CA SER A 80 15.94 -4.71 10.35
C SER A 80 15.36 -5.60 9.26
N VAL A 81 14.04 -5.81 9.24
CA VAL A 81 13.37 -6.59 8.19
C VAL A 81 13.60 -5.95 6.82
N SER A 82 13.46 -4.62 6.74
CA SER A 82 13.66 -3.89 5.49
C SER A 82 15.08 -4.04 4.97
N THR A 83 16.07 -3.99 5.85
CA THR A 83 17.49 -4.13 5.48
C THR A 83 17.77 -5.47 4.84
N HIS A 84 17.15 -6.55 5.32
CA HIS A 84 17.29 -7.87 4.69
C HIS A 84 16.53 -7.94 3.36
N ALA A 85 15.37 -7.31 3.29
CA ALA A 85 14.51 -7.36 2.11
C ALA A 85 15.09 -6.62 0.90
N VAL A 86 16.00 -5.66 1.07
CA VAL A 86 16.62 -4.93 -0.07
C VAL A 86 17.45 -5.82 -0.98
N ALA A 87 17.73 -7.05 -0.58
CA ALA A 87 18.37 -8.03 -1.46
C ALA A 87 17.47 -8.39 -2.66
N VAL A 88 16.14 -8.27 -2.51
CA VAL A 88 15.16 -8.69 -3.51
C VAL A 88 14.13 -7.60 -3.85
N LEU A 89 14.06 -6.53 -3.07
CA LEU A 89 13.08 -5.44 -3.23
C LEU A 89 13.79 -4.10 -3.35
N LYS A 90 13.16 -3.17 -4.08
CA LYS A 90 13.56 -1.77 -4.06
C LYS A 90 13.36 -1.19 -2.66
N PRO A 91 14.13 -0.15 -2.27
CA PRO A 91 14.13 0.36 -0.90
C PRO A 91 12.75 0.71 -0.33
N PHE A 92 11.88 1.38 -1.10
CA PHE A 92 10.56 1.75 -0.60
C PHE A 92 9.66 0.53 -0.41
N ALA A 93 9.69 -0.42 -1.34
CA ALA A 93 8.96 -1.69 -1.18
C ALA A 93 9.47 -2.46 0.04
N ALA A 94 10.79 -2.48 0.27
CA ALA A 94 11.38 -3.11 1.45
C ALA A 94 10.92 -2.46 2.75
N LEU A 95 10.81 -1.12 2.79
CA LEU A 95 10.29 -0.40 3.96
C LEU A 95 8.82 -0.74 4.23
N HIS A 96 8.00 -0.84 3.19
CA HIS A 96 6.60 -1.27 3.34
C HIS A 96 6.51 -2.69 3.88
N LEU A 97 7.32 -3.60 3.36
CA LEU A 97 7.35 -4.98 3.85
C LEU A 97 7.75 -5.02 5.32
N GLY A 98 8.81 -4.29 5.68
CA GLY A 98 9.27 -4.21 7.06
C GLY A 98 8.20 -3.72 8.02
N ALA A 99 7.47 -2.68 7.65
CA ALA A 99 6.38 -2.16 8.46
C ALA A 99 5.27 -3.19 8.66
N ALA A 100 4.87 -3.87 7.58
CA ALA A 100 3.80 -4.86 7.64
C ALA A 100 4.19 -6.10 8.46
N VAL A 101 5.40 -6.62 8.24
CA VAL A 101 5.87 -7.86 8.89
C VAL A 101 6.15 -7.67 10.38
N ALA A 102 6.67 -6.51 10.75
CA ALA A 102 7.06 -6.26 12.14
C ALA A 102 5.89 -5.93 13.07
N HIS A 103 4.73 -5.60 12.53
CA HIS A 103 3.56 -5.26 13.34
C HIS A 103 2.72 -6.51 13.62
N PRO A 104 2.55 -6.92 14.90
CA PRO A 104 1.94 -8.20 15.22
C PRO A 104 0.45 -8.31 14.85
N GLU A 105 -0.24 -7.20 14.70
CA GLU A 105 -1.66 -7.18 14.37
C GLU A 105 -1.92 -7.16 12.86
N ILE A 106 -0.89 -6.99 12.03
CA ILE A 106 -1.04 -6.99 10.58
C ILE A 106 -0.95 -8.42 10.06
N HIS A 107 -1.99 -8.85 9.36
CA HIS A 107 -2.09 -10.20 8.78
C HIS A 107 -2.25 -10.17 7.26
N ALA A 108 -2.45 -8.99 6.68
CA ALA A 108 -2.66 -8.84 5.25
C ALA A 108 -2.05 -7.54 4.74
N ILE A 109 -1.73 -7.51 3.47
CA ILE A 109 -1.23 -6.33 2.77
C ILE A 109 -2.07 -6.06 1.53
N LEU A 110 -2.52 -4.81 1.39
CA LEU A 110 -3.13 -4.28 0.17
C LEU A 110 -2.01 -3.71 -0.69
N THR A 111 -1.77 -4.30 -1.85
CA THR A 111 -0.72 -3.84 -2.77
C THR A 111 -1.05 -4.18 -4.21
N TYR A 112 -0.53 -3.38 -5.11
CA TYR A 112 -0.55 -3.62 -6.56
C TYR A 112 0.87 -3.73 -7.13
N ASP A 113 1.87 -3.82 -6.26
CA ASP A 113 3.26 -4.07 -6.62
C ASP A 113 3.52 -5.59 -6.59
N ALA A 114 3.80 -6.18 -7.75
CA ALA A 114 3.97 -7.63 -7.87
C ALA A 114 5.16 -8.16 -7.06
N GLU A 115 6.26 -7.43 -7.01
CA GLU A 115 7.45 -7.86 -6.25
C GLU A 115 7.20 -7.81 -4.76
N LEU A 116 6.55 -6.74 -4.27
CA LEU A 116 6.16 -6.64 -2.87
C LEU A 116 5.14 -7.72 -2.50
N ALA A 117 4.18 -8.00 -3.38
CA ALA A 117 3.20 -9.06 -3.15
C ALA A 117 3.87 -10.43 -3.00
N ARG A 118 4.81 -10.77 -3.89
CA ARG A 118 5.55 -12.03 -3.79
C ARG A 118 6.33 -12.14 -2.49
N ALA A 119 7.06 -11.09 -2.13
CA ALA A 119 7.83 -11.08 -0.89
C ALA A 119 6.92 -11.19 0.34
N SER A 120 5.80 -10.48 0.34
CA SER A 120 4.82 -10.51 1.44
C SER A 120 4.26 -11.91 1.66
N SER A 121 4.02 -12.66 0.60
CA SER A 121 3.55 -14.05 0.68
C SER A 121 4.56 -14.95 1.38
N LEU A 122 5.85 -14.71 1.19
CA LEU A 122 6.91 -15.48 1.86
C LEU A 122 6.95 -15.21 3.38
N TYR A 123 6.41 -14.09 3.84
CA TYR A 123 6.29 -13.75 5.25
C TYR A 123 4.89 -14.08 5.81
N GLU A 124 4.15 -14.93 5.11
CA GLU A 124 2.82 -15.40 5.52
C GLU A 124 1.75 -14.30 5.60
N LEU A 125 1.98 -13.18 4.95
CA LEU A 125 0.95 -12.14 4.81
C LEU A 125 -0.02 -12.51 3.69
N GLN A 126 -1.31 -12.35 3.94
CA GLN A 126 -2.31 -12.44 2.89
C GLN A 126 -2.17 -11.24 1.94
N VAL A 127 -2.08 -11.51 0.65
CA VAL A 127 -2.02 -10.44 -0.38
C VAL A 127 -3.42 -10.14 -0.87
N LEU A 128 -3.80 -8.86 -0.79
CA LEU A 128 -5.09 -8.36 -1.25
C LEU A 128 -4.85 -7.33 -2.35
N SER A 129 -5.44 -7.57 -3.52
CA SER A 129 -5.31 -6.69 -4.69
C SER A 129 -6.64 -6.65 -5.44
N PRO A 130 -7.65 -5.92 -4.90
CA PRO A 130 -8.98 -5.88 -5.51
C PRO A 130 -8.94 -5.49 -6.99
N GLY A 131 -9.64 -6.26 -7.83
CA GLY A 131 -9.63 -6.10 -9.28
C GLY A 131 -8.67 -7.04 -10.00
N LEU A 132 -7.71 -7.64 -9.30
CA LEU A 132 -6.77 -8.62 -9.85
C LEU A 132 -7.14 -10.03 -9.42
N ALA A 133 -6.82 -11.01 -10.27
CA ALA A 133 -7.07 -12.42 -9.97
C ALA A 133 -6.20 -12.91 -8.81
N PRO A 134 -6.71 -13.80 -7.93
CA PRO A 134 -5.88 -14.41 -6.89
C PRO A 134 -4.62 -15.03 -7.48
N GLY A 135 -3.47 -14.78 -6.86
CA GLY A 135 -2.18 -15.30 -7.32
C GLY A 135 -1.60 -14.58 -8.53
N TRP A 136 -2.15 -13.44 -8.93
CA TRP A 136 -1.67 -12.65 -10.07
C TRP A 136 -0.18 -12.33 -10.01
N HIS A 137 0.34 -12.12 -8.82
CA HIS A 137 1.74 -11.75 -8.56
C HIS A 137 2.70 -12.94 -8.71
N ASN A 138 2.20 -14.16 -8.71
CA ASN A 138 3.00 -15.36 -8.89
C ASN A 138 3.22 -15.72 -10.37
N VAL A 139 2.51 -15.05 -11.27
CA VAL A 139 2.73 -15.23 -12.70
C VAL A 139 4.00 -14.47 -13.05
N THR A 140 5.10 -15.22 -13.25
CA THR A 140 6.30 -14.64 -13.85
C THR A 140 5.92 -14.27 -15.27
N GLY A 141 5.93 -12.97 -15.56
CA GLY A 141 5.65 -12.48 -16.91
C GLY A 141 6.63 -13.07 -17.88
N ALA A 142 6.16 -14.02 -18.65
CA ALA A 142 6.83 -14.44 -19.85
C ALA A 142 6.55 -13.38 -20.93
#